data_343f181bb9356cec27def3bb44ce5939
#
_entry.id   343f181bb9356cec27def3bb44ce5939
#
_cell.length_a   1.000
_cell.length_b   1.000
_cell.length_c   1.000
_cell.angle_alpha   90.00
_cell.angle_beta   90.00
_cell.angle_gamma   90.00
#
_symmetry.space_group_name_H-M   'P 1'
#
loop_
_entity.id
_entity.type
_entity.pdbx_description
1 polymer ?
#
loop_
_entity_poly.entity_id
_entity_poly.type
_entity_poly.pdbx_seq_one_letter_code
_entity_poly.pdbx_strand_id
1 'polypeptide(L)'
;MTVSKAVECDEVYGIAGHKGRPEVVKKKGRQGRRRRLKGKGGRGTLEKERPPVFGMIQRGGQVVINLLANVQQKMIEPVIKATIVPGTRVYTDEYSIYAHLQRWGYAHKSVNHGQGEFARDDDGDGVCEVHVNTMERFWSLLRSWLRPHRGISQEKLPLYLGFFEFVHNVRKRGKALLPALIELLVT
;
A
#
# COMPACT_ATOMS: atom_id res chain seq x y z
N MET A 1 -7.05 3.91 -13.09
CA MET A 1 -5.61 3.84 -13.47
C MET A 1 -5.20 2.38 -13.42
N THR A 2 -4.50 1.89 -14.42
CA THR A 2 -4.09 0.49 -14.53
C THR A 2 -2.56 0.40 -14.57
N VAL A 3 -2.00 -0.64 -13.97
CA VAL A 3 -0.57 -0.96 -13.97
C VAL A 3 -0.31 -2.28 -14.68
N SER A 4 0.83 -2.37 -15.34
CA SER A 4 1.25 -3.52 -16.15
C SER A 4 2.76 -3.76 -16.02
N LYS A 5 3.32 -4.70 -16.76
CA LYS A 5 4.72 -5.14 -16.63
C LYS A 5 4.94 -5.86 -15.30
N ALA A 6 6.01 -5.51 -14.55
CA ALA A 6 6.31 -6.08 -13.25
C ALA A 6 5.69 -5.22 -12.14
N VAL A 7 4.80 -5.78 -11.36
CA VAL A 7 4.08 -5.09 -10.27
C VAL A 7 4.40 -5.77 -8.95
N GLU A 8 4.73 -4.98 -7.93
CA GLU A 8 4.88 -5.46 -6.56
C GLU A 8 3.63 -5.09 -5.76
N CYS A 9 3.10 -6.06 -4.99
CA CYS A 9 1.97 -5.85 -4.08
C CYS A 9 2.40 -6.15 -2.65
N ASP A 10 2.01 -5.28 -1.72
CA ASP A 10 2.30 -5.43 -0.30
C ASP A 10 1.34 -4.55 0.52
N GLU A 11 1.27 -4.79 1.83
CA GLU A 11 0.50 -3.97 2.74
C GLU A 11 1.31 -3.43 3.91
N VAL A 12 0.97 -2.21 4.32
CA VAL A 12 1.54 -1.56 5.49
C VAL A 12 0.45 -1.18 6.48
N TYR A 13 0.78 -1.28 7.77
CA TYR A 13 -0.16 -0.95 8.84
C TYR A 13 0.28 0.32 9.57
N GLY A 14 -0.62 1.28 9.66
CA GLY A 14 -0.44 2.53 10.40
C GLY A 14 -1.38 2.64 11.58
N ILE A 15 -1.10 3.56 12.51
CA ILE A 15 -2.07 3.94 13.54
C ILE A 15 -2.89 5.11 13.02
N ALA A 16 -4.16 4.87 12.77
CA ALA A 16 -5.13 5.90 12.41
C ALA A 16 -6.41 5.71 13.22
N GLY A 17 -6.63 6.58 14.17
CA GLY A 17 -7.79 6.55 15.06
C GLY A 17 -8.73 7.73 14.78
N HIS A 18 -9.24 8.33 15.85
CA HIS A 18 -10.26 9.38 15.82
C HIS A 18 -9.68 10.74 16.27
N LYS A 19 -8.59 11.19 15.62
CA LYS A 19 -7.99 12.51 15.89
C LYS A 19 -9.02 13.62 15.58
N GLY A 20 -9.24 14.52 16.55
CA GLY A 20 -10.22 15.59 16.43
C GLY A 20 -11.67 15.19 16.75
N ARG A 21 -11.90 13.93 17.16
CA ARG A 21 -13.22 13.39 17.50
C ARG A 21 -13.21 12.81 18.93
N PRO A 22 -13.16 13.64 20.00
CA PRO A 22 -13.09 13.16 21.38
C PRO A 22 -14.32 12.37 21.80
N GLU A 23 -15.50 12.71 21.26
CA GLU A 23 -16.76 12.01 21.50
C GLU A 23 -16.71 10.53 21.06
N VAL A 24 -16.09 10.25 19.91
CA VAL A 24 -15.93 8.88 19.41
C VAL A 24 -14.94 8.10 20.26
N VAL A 25 -13.89 8.75 20.75
CA VAL A 25 -12.89 8.13 21.66
C VAL A 25 -13.54 7.76 22.99
N LYS A 26 -14.40 8.66 23.53
CA LYS A 26 -15.16 8.41 24.77
C LYS A 26 -16.15 7.26 24.61
N LYS A 27 -16.89 7.18 23.50
CA LYS A 27 -17.79 6.05 23.18
C LYS A 27 -17.08 4.70 23.15
N LYS A 28 -15.79 4.67 22.84
CA LYS A 28 -14.93 3.48 22.90
C LYS A 28 -14.33 3.20 24.29
N GLY A 29 -14.84 3.84 25.36
CA GLY A 29 -14.40 3.65 26.74
C GLY A 29 -12.96 4.13 27.02
N ARG A 30 -12.47 5.13 26.28
CA ARG A 30 -11.10 5.64 26.43
C ARG A 30 -11.09 7.14 26.72
N GLN A 31 -10.07 7.57 27.49
CA GLN A 31 -9.85 8.99 27.78
C GLN A 31 -8.96 9.67 26.71
N GLY A 32 -8.22 8.90 25.92
CA GLY A 32 -7.26 9.46 24.97
C GLY A 32 -7.10 8.64 23.71
N ARG A 33 -6.44 9.26 22.71
CA ARG A 33 -6.11 8.60 21.45
C ARG A 33 -5.12 7.45 21.67
N ARG A 34 -5.21 6.43 20.84
CA ARG A 34 -4.17 5.41 20.76
C ARG A 34 -2.90 6.04 20.16
N ARG A 35 -1.82 6.05 20.91
CA ARG A 35 -0.53 6.62 20.49
C ARG A 35 0.48 5.56 20.09
N ARG A 36 0.34 4.34 20.63
CA ARG A 36 1.23 3.21 20.39
C ARG A 36 0.40 1.94 20.21
N LEU A 37 0.92 1.02 19.44
CA LEU A 37 0.39 -0.32 19.38
C LEU A 37 0.73 -1.03 20.70
N LYS A 38 -0.29 -1.48 21.43
CA LYS A 38 -0.13 -2.37 22.58
C LYS A 38 -0.32 -3.80 22.10
N GLY A 39 0.53 -4.71 22.53
CA GLY A 39 0.44 -6.14 22.24
C GLY A 39 1.38 -6.59 21.13
N LYS A 40 1.33 -7.91 20.83
CA LYS A 40 2.11 -8.53 19.75
C LYS A 40 1.82 -7.84 18.42
N GLY A 41 2.86 -7.71 17.60
CA GLY A 41 2.72 -7.36 16.21
C GLY A 41 1.68 -8.28 15.55
N GLY A 42 0.99 -7.81 14.56
CA GLY A 42 -0.04 -8.58 13.88
C GLY A 42 -0.83 -7.67 12.94
N ARG A 43 -1.64 -8.30 12.11
CA ARG A 43 -2.45 -7.60 11.11
C ARG A 43 -3.48 -6.72 11.78
N GLY A 44 -3.56 -5.47 11.31
CA GLY A 44 -4.50 -4.49 11.81
C GLY A 44 -5.80 -4.48 11.00
N THR A 45 -6.78 -3.77 11.55
CA THR A 45 -8.03 -3.45 10.86
C THR A 45 -8.40 -2.00 11.11
N LEU A 46 -9.28 -1.45 10.28
CA LEU A 46 -9.83 -0.11 10.46
C LEU A 46 -10.52 0.02 11.84
N GLU A 47 -11.29 -0.99 12.22
CA GLU A 47 -11.98 -1.05 13.51
C GLU A 47 -11.03 -0.99 14.71
N LYS A 48 -9.89 -1.68 14.62
CA LYS A 48 -8.82 -1.68 15.63
C LYS A 48 -7.94 -0.43 15.59
N GLU A 49 -8.30 0.58 14.80
CA GLU A 49 -7.51 1.81 14.61
C GLU A 49 -6.09 1.55 14.08
N ARG A 50 -5.95 0.46 13.34
CA ARG A 50 -4.72 0.06 12.65
C ARG A 50 -5.05 -0.38 11.22
N PRO A 51 -5.56 0.54 10.40
CA PRO A 51 -5.98 0.19 9.06
C PRO A 51 -4.80 -0.29 8.21
N PRO A 52 -5.03 -1.33 7.40
CA PRO A 52 -4.10 -1.69 6.35
C PRO A 52 -4.19 -0.70 5.19
N VAL A 53 -3.04 -0.30 4.71
CA VAL A 53 -2.87 0.40 3.44
C VAL A 53 -2.26 -0.60 2.47
N PHE A 54 -3.02 -0.97 1.46
CA PHE A 54 -2.62 -1.91 0.42
C PHE A 54 -2.03 -1.12 -0.76
N GLY A 55 -0.90 -1.54 -1.28
CA GLY A 55 -0.21 -0.90 -2.38
C GLY A 55 0.13 -1.85 -3.51
N MET A 56 0.08 -1.30 -4.71
CA MET A 56 0.49 -1.93 -5.96
C MET A 56 1.40 -0.96 -6.69
N ILE A 57 2.68 -1.30 -6.85
CA ILE A 57 3.66 -0.45 -7.52
C ILE A 57 4.21 -1.13 -8.75
N GLN A 58 4.10 -0.47 -9.90
CA GLN A 58 4.79 -0.88 -11.11
C GLN A 58 6.27 -0.52 -10.99
N ARG A 59 7.17 -1.48 -11.21
CA ARG A 59 8.60 -1.21 -11.20
C ARG A 59 8.98 -0.14 -12.22
N GLY A 60 9.64 0.92 -11.75
CA GLY A 60 9.95 2.08 -12.57
C GLY A 60 8.75 2.96 -12.97
N GLY A 61 7.54 2.62 -12.55
CA GLY A 61 6.29 3.25 -12.96
C GLY A 61 5.50 3.87 -11.81
N GLN A 62 4.20 3.74 -11.92
CA GLN A 62 3.20 4.34 -11.03
C GLN A 62 2.90 3.42 -9.84
N VAL A 63 2.33 4.01 -8.80
CA VAL A 63 1.80 3.32 -7.62
C VAL A 63 0.31 3.59 -7.50
N VAL A 64 -0.41 2.62 -6.99
CA VAL A 64 -1.81 2.75 -6.54
C VAL A 64 -1.88 2.26 -5.11
N ILE A 65 -2.44 3.07 -4.21
CA ILE A 65 -2.60 2.72 -2.80
C ILE A 65 -4.04 2.84 -2.35
N ASN A 66 -4.49 1.89 -1.55
CA ASN A 66 -5.86 1.80 -1.07
C ASN A 66 -5.89 1.60 0.44
N LEU A 67 -6.74 2.37 1.11
CA LEU A 67 -7.07 2.12 2.51
C LEU A 67 -8.13 1.02 2.59
N LEU A 68 -7.82 -0.08 3.27
CA LEU A 68 -8.75 -1.20 3.42
C LEU A 68 -9.32 -1.28 4.83
N ALA A 69 -10.51 -1.85 4.97
CA ALA A 69 -11.11 -2.13 6.26
C ALA A 69 -10.34 -3.26 6.99
N ASN A 70 -9.93 -4.27 6.25
CA ASN A 70 -9.11 -5.39 6.70
C ASN A 70 -8.38 -6.03 5.52
N VAL A 71 -7.47 -6.95 5.81
CA VAL A 71 -6.71 -7.69 4.79
C VAL A 71 -7.33 -9.09 4.67
N GLN A 72 -8.36 -9.19 3.84
CA GLN A 72 -8.98 -10.46 3.45
C GLN A 72 -8.99 -10.57 1.94
N GLN A 73 -8.92 -11.79 1.43
CA GLN A 73 -8.91 -12.05 -0.02
C GLN A 73 -10.06 -11.33 -0.75
N LYS A 74 -11.29 -11.41 -0.20
CA LYS A 74 -12.48 -10.75 -0.77
C LYS A 74 -12.38 -9.22 -0.87
N MET A 75 -11.47 -8.59 -0.09
CA MET A 75 -11.23 -7.14 -0.15
C MET A 75 -10.15 -6.79 -1.16
N ILE A 76 -9.14 -7.64 -1.30
CA ILE A 76 -7.97 -7.39 -2.15
C ILE A 76 -8.24 -7.79 -3.60
N GLU A 77 -8.92 -8.91 -3.82
CA GLU A 77 -9.21 -9.43 -5.17
C GLU A 77 -9.82 -8.39 -6.12
N PRO A 78 -10.93 -7.69 -5.76
CA PRO A 78 -11.52 -6.70 -6.65
C PRO A 78 -10.58 -5.51 -6.90
N VAL A 79 -9.77 -5.12 -5.91
CA VAL A 79 -8.81 -4.01 -6.05
C VAL A 79 -7.70 -4.40 -7.01
N ILE A 80 -7.15 -5.60 -6.90
CA ILE A 80 -6.12 -6.12 -7.81
C ILE A 80 -6.68 -6.20 -9.23
N LYS A 81 -7.85 -6.84 -9.42
CA LYS A 81 -8.46 -7.01 -10.74
C LYS A 81 -8.83 -5.68 -11.43
N ALA A 82 -9.20 -4.67 -10.65
CA ALA A 82 -9.49 -3.34 -11.19
C ALA A 82 -8.23 -2.54 -11.55
N THR A 83 -7.07 -2.90 -10.98
CA THR A 83 -5.86 -2.10 -11.09
C THR A 83 -4.79 -2.74 -11.98
N ILE A 84 -4.58 -4.05 -11.85
CA ILE A 84 -3.53 -4.77 -12.56
C ILE A 84 -4.11 -5.44 -13.80
N VAL A 85 -3.47 -5.21 -14.95
CA VAL A 85 -3.86 -5.85 -16.22
C VAL A 85 -3.66 -7.38 -16.11
N PRO A 86 -4.64 -8.20 -16.50
CA PRO A 86 -4.48 -9.66 -16.55
C PRO A 86 -3.22 -10.09 -17.33
N GLY A 87 -2.58 -11.17 -16.89
CA GLY A 87 -1.30 -11.64 -17.46
C GLY A 87 -0.06 -10.91 -16.93
N THR A 88 -0.24 -9.85 -16.15
CA THR A 88 0.90 -9.12 -15.54
C THR A 88 1.65 -10.01 -14.55
N ARG A 89 2.99 -9.87 -14.51
CA ARG A 89 3.83 -10.49 -13.48
C ARG A 89 3.70 -9.73 -12.17
N VAL A 90 3.25 -10.43 -11.12
CA VAL A 90 3.03 -9.86 -9.78
C VAL A 90 3.97 -10.51 -8.79
N TYR A 91 4.66 -9.68 -8.01
CA TYR A 91 5.56 -10.06 -6.93
C TYR A 91 4.95 -9.69 -5.58
N THR A 92 5.03 -10.60 -4.61
CA THR A 92 4.54 -10.40 -3.24
C THR A 92 5.48 -11.02 -2.22
N ASP A 93 5.19 -10.83 -0.93
CA ASP A 93 5.70 -11.68 0.12
C ASP A 93 4.97 -13.04 0.15
N GLU A 94 5.29 -13.87 1.15
CA GLU A 94 4.68 -15.21 1.36
C GLU A 94 3.26 -15.17 1.93
N TYR A 95 2.63 -14.02 2.06
CA TYR A 95 1.32 -13.94 2.70
C TYR A 95 0.23 -14.69 1.93
N SER A 96 -0.49 -15.56 2.65
CA SER A 96 -1.48 -16.48 2.06
C SER A 96 -2.64 -15.81 1.30
N ILE A 97 -2.90 -14.52 1.50
CA ILE A 97 -3.92 -13.79 0.75
C ILE A 97 -3.59 -13.71 -0.75
N TYR A 98 -2.31 -13.80 -1.11
CA TYR A 98 -1.81 -13.74 -2.48
C TYR A 98 -1.81 -15.11 -3.18
N ALA A 99 -2.09 -16.20 -2.46
CA ALA A 99 -2.03 -17.57 -2.99
C ALA A 99 -2.93 -17.82 -4.22
N HIS A 100 -3.96 -16.99 -4.43
CA HIS A 100 -4.90 -17.13 -5.53
C HIS A 100 -4.59 -16.25 -6.76
N LEU A 101 -3.50 -15.47 -6.74
CA LEU A 101 -3.14 -14.57 -7.83
C LEU A 101 -3.03 -15.30 -9.19
N GLN A 102 -2.47 -16.50 -9.20
CA GLN A 102 -2.39 -17.32 -10.44
C GLN A 102 -3.78 -17.69 -10.95
N ARG A 103 -4.72 -18.05 -10.06
CA ARG A 103 -6.11 -18.34 -10.45
C ARG A 103 -6.85 -17.10 -10.96
N TRP A 104 -6.41 -15.91 -10.56
CA TRP A 104 -6.96 -14.66 -11.05
C TRP A 104 -6.33 -14.20 -12.36
N GLY A 105 -5.42 -15.00 -12.95
CA GLY A 105 -4.83 -14.75 -14.25
C GLY A 105 -3.54 -13.92 -14.23
N TYR A 106 -2.81 -13.90 -13.11
CA TYR A 106 -1.52 -13.21 -12.97
C TYR A 106 -0.35 -14.19 -12.93
N ALA A 107 0.79 -13.81 -13.49
CA ALA A 107 2.04 -14.55 -13.32
C ALA A 107 2.65 -14.20 -11.96
N HIS A 108 2.32 -14.98 -10.92
CA HIS A 108 2.70 -14.69 -9.54
C HIS A 108 3.98 -15.38 -9.12
N LYS A 109 4.89 -14.63 -8.50
CA LYS A 109 6.09 -15.11 -7.78
C LYS A 109 6.14 -14.42 -6.42
N SER A 110 6.62 -15.13 -5.39
CA SER A 110 6.74 -14.60 -4.03
C SER A 110 8.13 -14.84 -3.45
N VAL A 111 8.53 -14.00 -2.51
CA VAL A 111 9.68 -14.19 -1.62
C VAL A 111 9.21 -14.58 -0.23
N ASN A 112 10.03 -15.31 0.52
CA ASN A 112 9.70 -15.77 1.86
C ASN A 112 10.59 -15.07 2.91
N HIS A 113 10.14 -13.93 3.40
CA HIS A 113 10.84 -13.18 4.43
C HIS A 113 10.98 -13.97 5.74
N GLY A 114 10.01 -14.84 6.05
CA GLY A 114 10.06 -15.70 7.23
C GLY A 114 11.22 -16.69 7.22
N GLN A 115 11.72 -17.03 6.03
CA GLN A 115 12.90 -17.89 5.83
C GLN A 115 14.17 -17.09 5.52
N GLY A 116 14.12 -15.76 5.58
CA GLY A 116 15.26 -14.88 5.26
C GLY A 116 15.49 -14.66 3.77
N GLU A 117 14.52 -15.05 2.91
CA GLU A 117 14.59 -14.80 1.48
C GLU A 117 14.02 -13.41 1.16
N PHE A 118 14.86 -12.44 0.88
CA PHE A 118 14.44 -11.06 0.55
C PHE A 118 14.46 -10.79 -0.95
N ALA A 119 15.22 -11.59 -1.71
CA ALA A 119 15.29 -11.52 -3.15
C ALA A 119 15.78 -12.86 -3.71
N ARG A 120 15.36 -13.20 -4.92
CA ARG A 120 15.75 -14.43 -5.61
C ARG A 120 15.98 -14.18 -7.09
N ASP A 121 17.02 -14.79 -7.61
CA ASP A 121 17.31 -14.93 -9.03
C ASP A 121 16.71 -16.26 -9.51
N ASP A 122 15.69 -16.21 -10.37
CA ASP A 122 15.00 -17.41 -10.84
C ASP A 122 15.57 -17.91 -12.18
N ASP A 123 16.27 -17.06 -12.95
CA ASP A 123 16.78 -17.44 -14.26
C ASP A 123 18.32 -17.58 -14.30
N GLY A 124 19.02 -17.26 -13.21
CA GLY A 124 20.45 -17.47 -13.05
C GLY A 124 21.32 -16.44 -13.79
N ASP A 125 20.76 -15.28 -14.13
CA ASP A 125 21.51 -14.23 -14.82
C ASP A 125 22.33 -13.33 -13.87
N GLY A 126 22.24 -13.57 -12.56
CA GLY A 126 22.90 -12.78 -11.50
C GLY A 126 22.10 -11.58 -11.05
N VAL A 127 20.87 -11.40 -11.53
CA VAL A 127 19.95 -10.33 -11.11
C VAL A 127 18.79 -10.96 -10.34
N CYS A 128 18.61 -10.56 -9.10
CA CYS A 128 17.48 -11.04 -8.29
C CYS A 128 16.19 -10.31 -8.68
N GLU A 129 15.47 -10.81 -9.69
CA GLU A 129 14.24 -10.19 -10.18
C GLU A 129 13.02 -10.46 -9.29
N VAL A 130 13.03 -11.51 -8.46
CA VAL A 130 11.93 -11.82 -7.53
C VAL A 130 12.18 -11.14 -6.19
N HIS A 131 11.50 -10.04 -5.95
CA HIS A 131 11.58 -9.26 -4.71
C HIS A 131 10.38 -8.30 -4.57
N VAL A 132 10.22 -7.66 -3.39
CA VAL A 132 9.25 -6.60 -3.11
C VAL A 132 9.92 -5.29 -2.63
N ASN A 133 11.21 -5.14 -2.89
CA ASN A 133 12.03 -4.03 -2.40
C ASN A 133 11.54 -2.65 -2.86
N THR A 134 10.93 -2.56 -4.06
CA THR A 134 10.38 -1.28 -4.56
C THR A 134 9.22 -0.82 -3.70
N MET A 135 8.34 -1.75 -3.32
CA MET A 135 7.20 -1.46 -2.46
C MET A 135 7.63 -1.14 -1.02
N GLU A 136 8.60 -1.89 -0.47
CA GLU A 136 9.17 -1.61 0.86
C GLU A 136 9.81 -0.21 0.93
N ARG A 137 10.55 0.17 -0.11
CA ARG A 137 11.12 1.51 -0.23
C ARG A 137 10.03 2.59 -0.29
N PHE A 138 8.96 2.34 -1.03
CA PHE A 138 7.81 3.25 -1.09
C PHE A 138 7.16 3.41 0.29
N TRP A 139 6.99 2.32 1.05
CA TRP A 139 6.45 2.38 2.42
C TRP A 139 7.35 3.17 3.38
N SER A 140 8.65 3.07 3.23
CA SER A 140 9.60 3.86 4.01
C SER A 140 9.40 5.36 3.79
N LEU A 141 9.24 5.78 2.52
CA LEU A 141 8.93 7.16 2.16
C LEU A 141 7.57 7.61 2.69
N LEU A 142 6.53 6.80 2.56
CA LEU A 142 5.20 7.10 3.08
C LEU A 142 5.23 7.28 4.61
N ARG A 143 5.89 6.37 5.34
CA ARG A 143 6.00 6.49 6.80
C ARG A 143 6.73 7.78 7.22
N SER A 144 7.80 8.12 6.52
CA SER A 144 8.56 9.35 6.78
C SER A 144 7.74 10.60 6.52
N TRP A 145 6.94 10.60 5.45
CA TRP A 145 6.04 11.70 5.11
C TRP A 145 4.87 11.84 6.10
N LEU A 146 4.31 10.73 6.58
CA LEU A 146 3.19 10.76 7.54
C LEU A 146 3.62 11.18 8.96
N ARG A 147 4.88 10.95 9.34
CA ARG A 147 5.40 11.19 10.71
C ARG A 147 5.20 12.62 11.22
N PRO A 148 5.50 13.70 10.47
CA PRO A 148 5.32 15.09 10.92
C PRO A 148 3.89 15.45 11.29
N HIS A 149 2.89 14.77 10.74
CA HIS A 149 1.48 15.04 11.02
C HIS A 149 1.01 14.56 12.41
N ARG A 150 1.90 13.86 13.17
CA ARG A 150 1.64 13.40 14.56
C ARG A 150 0.32 12.64 14.71
N GLY A 151 0.01 11.79 13.74
CA GLY A 151 -1.22 11.00 13.61
C GLY A 151 -2.29 11.72 12.79
N ILE A 152 -3.00 10.90 12.02
CA ILE A 152 -4.08 11.32 11.12
C ILE A 152 -5.32 10.52 11.50
N SER A 153 -6.51 11.12 11.41
CA SER A 153 -7.76 10.40 11.65
C SER A 153 -8.06 9.44 10.48
N GLN A 154 -8.79 8.36 10.77
CA GLN A 154 -9.23 7.41 9.73
C GLN A 154 -9.99 8.09 8.61
N GLU A 155 -10.83 9.07 8.96
CA GLU A 155 -11.63 9.87 8.04
C GLU A 155 -10.77 10.66 7.04
N LYS A 156 -9.66 11.23 7.52
CA LYS A 156 -8.76 12.06 6.70
C LYS A 156 -7.63 11.30 6.05
N LEU A 157 -7.31 10.09 6.54
CA LEU A 157 -6.19 9.31 6.02
C LEU A 157 -6.25 9.08 4.50
N PRO A 158 -7.42 8.77 3.87
CA PRO A 158 -7.51 8.61 2.42
C PRO A 158 -7.01 9.84 1.63
N LEU A 159 -7.31 11.04 2.10
CA LEU A 159 -6.85 12.29 1.46
C LEU A 159 -5.32 12.41 1.48
N TYR A 160 -4.71 12.07 2.61
CA TYR A 160 -3.24 12.07 2.73
C TYR A 160 -2.62 11.00 1.83
N LEU A 161 -3.17 9.79 1.82
CA LEU A 161 -2.69 8.73 0.95
C LEU A 161 -2.81 9.10 -0.53
N GLY A 162 -3.97 9.61 -0.95
CA GLY A 162 -4.19 10.06 -2.33
C GLY A 162 -3.25 11.18 -2.75
N PHE A 163 -2.98 12.15 -1.87
CA PHE A 163 -1.99 13.19 -2.15
C PHE A 163 -0.57 12.62 -2.29
N PHE A 164 -0.16 11.71 -1.42
CA PHE A 164 1.16 11.08 -1.50
C PHE A 164 1.33 10.23 -2.77
N GLU A 165 0.30 9.44 -3.11
CA GLU A 165 0.21 8.70 -4.38
C GLU A 165 0.35 9.63 -5.58
N PHE A 166 -0.43 10.71 -5.61
CA PHE A 166 -0.38 11.71 -6.67
C PHE A 166 1.04 12.29 -6.83
N VAL A 167 1.66 12.75 -5.73
CA VAL A 167 3.02 13.33 -5.78
C VAL A 167 4.04 12.30 -6.28
N HIS A 168 3.93 11.04 -5.87
CA HIS A 168 4.82 9.98 -6.35
C HIS A 168 4.66 9.77 -7.87
N ASN A 169 3.42 9.60 -8.31
CA ASN A 169 3.10 9.30 -9.71
C ASN A 169 3.46 10.45 -10.65
N VAL A 170 3.32 11.66 -10.15
CA VAL A 170 3.60 12.89 -10.87
C VAL A 170 5.10 13.12 -11.05
N ARG A 171 5.92 12.82 -10.04
CA ARG A 171 7.39 12.90 -10.19
C ARG A 171 7.91 12.05 -11.35
N LYS A 172 7.20 10.99 -11.71
CA LYS A 172 7.52 10.15 -12.87
C LYS A 172 7.19 10.84 -14.20
N ARG A 173 6.29 11.82 -14.21
CA ARG A 173 5.92 12.58 -15.41
C ARG A 173 6.88 13.75 -15.70
N GLY A 174 7.76 14.11 -14.75
CA GLY A 174 8.75 15.17 -14.93
C GLY A 174 8.11 16.50 -15.34
N LYS A 175 8.65 17.12 -16.42
CA LYS A 175 8.16 18.42 -16.93
C LYS A 175 6.69 18.40 -17.41
N ALA A 176 6.11 17.23 -17.72
CA ALA A 176 4.72 17.11 -18.16
C ALA A 176 3.70 17.29 -16.99
N LEU A 177 4.18 17.42 -15.76
CA LEU A 177 3.35 17.67 -14.60
C LEU A 177 2.66 19.03 -14.63
N LEU A 178 3.41 20.07 -14.93
CA LEU A 178 2.90 21.45 -14.87
C LEU A 178 1.71 21.68 -15.82
N PRO A 179 1.76 21.26 -17.09
CA PRO A 179 0.59 21.30 -17.97
C PRO A 179 -0.61 20.53 -17.43
N ALA A 180 -0.40 19.32 -16.88
CA ALA A 180 -1.49 18.51 -16.32
C ALA A 180 -2.15 19.14 -15.07
N LEU A 181 -1.37 19.84 -14.24
CA LEU A 181 -1.89 20.60 -13.11
C LEU A 181 -2.67 21.84 -13.56
N ILE A 182 -2.18 22.55 -14.57
CA ILE A 182 -2.86 23.71 -15.14
C ILE A 182 -4.18 23.27 -15.76
N GLU A 183 -4.22 22.17 -16.50
CA GLU A 183 -5.43 21.60 -17.09
C GLU A 183 -6.50 21.28 -16.04
N LEU A 184 -6.08 20.72 -14.88
CA LEU A 184 -6.97 20.44 -13.74
C LEU A 184 -7.52 21.71 -13.04
N LEU A 185 -6.84 22.84 -13.18
CA LEU A 185 -7.27 24.11 -12.54
C LEU A 185 -8.16 24.95 -13.44
N VAL A 186 -8.24 24.65 -14.74
CA VAL A 186 -8.98 25.43 -15.76
C VAL A 186 -10.27 24.70 -16.21
N THR A 187 -10.48 23.46 -15.76
CA THR A 187 -11.71 22.67 -15.95
C THR A 187 -12.58 22.75 -14.70
#